data_f9512f99cc4905b5da8ceda56576ae15
#
_entry.id   f9512f99cc4905b5da8ceda56576ae15
#
_cell.length_a   1.000
_cell.length_b   1.000
_cell.length_c   1.000
_cell.angle_alpha   90.00
_cell.angle_beta   90.00
_cell.angle_gamma   90.00
#
_symmetry.space_group_name_H-M   'P 1'
#
loop_
_entity.id
_entity.type
_entity.pdbx_description
1 polymer ?
#
loop_
_entity_poly.entity_id
_entity_poly.type
_entity_poly.pdbx_seq_one_letter_code
_entity_poly.pdbx_strand_id
1 'polypeptide(L)'
;MTCWCFSWKGRLKNMNNKILFADLDHTLLCDDKSISEKNRAAIQKMLELGHYFVLATGRPVESGRIVAKDLGLTSPGCYMIAFNGAVVYDCAADRVLHKSSLPIEVTQEIFDRAHKAGIYVQTYNTVDIVTKRHTKELDYYVERSHMTYKLTRRISDCLDSEPQKVILIHLEDDGKL
;
A
#
# COMPACT_ATOMS: atom_id res chain seq x y z
N MET A 1 -3.26 -2.25 25.73
CA MET A 1 -3.54 -3.04 24.51
C MET A 1 -5.03 -2.98 24.24
N THR A 2 -5.50 -1.98 23.49
CA THR A 2 -6.92 -1.81 23.17
C THR A 2 -7.18 -2.48 21.85
N CYS A 3 -7.88 -3.60 21.89
CA CYS A 3 -8.35 -4.31 20.69
C CYS A 3 -9.49 -3.51 20.07
N TRP A 4 -9.31 -2.94 18.88
CA TRP A 4 -10.33 -2.23 18.15
C TRP A 4 -11.22 -3.24 17.43
N CYS A 5 -12.39 -3.54 17.99
CA CYS A 5 -13.44 -4.27 17.28
C CYS A 5 -14.14 -3.32 16.30
N PHE A 6 -13.91 -3.51 15.01
CA PHE A 6 -14.70 -2.87 13.97
C PHE A 6 -16.09 -3.47 13.94
N SER A 7 -17.11 -2.69 14.29
CA SER A 7 -18.52 -3.07 14.09
C SER A 7 -18.92 -2.80 12.65
N TRP A 8 -18.82 -3.81 11.80
CA TRP A 8 -19.41 -3.82 10.46
C TRP A 8 -20.93 -4.03 10.58
N LYS A 9 -21.73 -2.99 10.35
CA LYS A 9 -23.18 -3.10 10.17
C LYS A 9 -23.54 -3.38 8.70
N GLY A 10 -22.91 -4.35 8.07
CA GLY A 10 -23.33 -4.93 6.80
C GLY A 10 -24.13 -6.20 7.07
N ARG A 11 -25.28 -6.33 6.46
CA ARG A 11 -26.18 -7.50 6.62
C ARG A 11 -25.47 -8.73 6.06
N LEU A 12 -24.85 -9.55 6.93
CA LEU A 12 -24.27 -10.84 6.56
C LEU A 12 -25.44 -11.75 6.13
N LYS A 13 -25.65 -11.86 4.83
CA LYS A 13 -26.72 -12.68 4.25
C LYS A 13 -26.49 -14.19 4.37
N ASN A 14 -25.27 -14.64 4.74
CA ASN A 14 -24.96 -16.05 4.99
C ASN A 14 -23.91 -16.17 6.10
N MET A 15 -24.19 -16.97 7.12
CA MET A 15 -23.29 -17.26 8.26
C MET A 15 -22.03 -18.06 7.90
N ASN A 16 -21.79 -18.38 6.63
CA ASN A 16 -20.65 -19.15 6.13
C ASN A 16 -19.69 -18.36 5.22
N ASN A 17 -19.79 -17.03 5.18
CA ASN A 17 -18.86 -16.23 4.39
C ASN A 17 -17.46 -16.31 4.99
N LYS A 18 -16.48 -16.60 4.13
CA LYS A 18 -15.04 -16.63 4.48
C LYS A 18 -14.37 -15.37 3.95
N ILE A 19 -13.29 -14.99 4.61
CA ILE A 19 -12.40 -13.92 4.17
C ILE A 19 -11.01 -14.52 3.96
N LEU A 20 -10.43 -14.31 2.79
CA LEU A 20 -9.06 -14.67 2.49
C LEU A 20 -8.22 -13.39 2.45
N PHE A 21 -7.16 -13.35 3.23
CA PHE A 21 -6.12 -12.32 3.16
C PHE A 21 -4.92 -12.90 2.41
N ALA A 22 -4.45 -12.21 1.40
CA ALA A 22 -3.27 -12.59 0.66
C ALA A 22 -2.30 -11.42 0.57
N ASP A 23 -1.05 -11.66 0.93
CA ASP A 23 0.04 -10.75 0.63
C ASP A 23 0.29 -10.72 -0.88
N LEU A 24 0.81 -9.61 -1.38
CA LEU A 24 0.94 -9.36 -2.80
C LEU A 24 2.28 -9.86 -3.34
N ASP A 25 3.39 -9.30 -2.83
CA ASP A 25 4.72 -9.56 -3.36
C ASP A 25 5.28 -10.89 -2.84
N HIS A 26 5.79 -11.74 -3.74
CA HIS A 26 6.31 -13.09 -3.44
C HIS A 26 5.30 -14.07 -2.80
N THR A 27 3.99 -13.72 -2.83
CA THR A 27 2.90 -14.56 -2.33
C THR A 27 1.84 -14.76 -3.41
N LEU A 28 1.10 -13.72 -3.76
CA LEU A 28 0.10 -13.77 -4.83
C LEU A 28 0.72 -13.58 -6.21
N LEU A 29 1.71 -12.68 -6.30
CA LEU A 29 2.46 -12.41 -7.52
C LEU A 29 3.67 -13.32 -7.64
N CYS A 30 3.86 -13.86 -8.83
CA CYS A 30 5.10 -14.52 -9.24
C CYS A 30 6.26 -13.52 -9.35
N ASP A 31 7.48 -13.99 -9.57
CA ASP A 31 8.68 -13.14 -9.70
C ASP A 31 8.59 -12.17 -10.87
N ASP A 32 7.93 -12.56 -11.96
CA ASP A 32 7.64 -11.73 -13.13
C ASP A 32 6.46 -10.76 -12.92
N LYS A 33 5.95 -10.63 -11.69
CA LYS A 33 4.81 -9.81 -11.29
C LYS A 33 3.47 -10.24 -11.89
N SER A 34 3.40 -11.40 -12.55
CA SER A 34 2.15 -12.01 -12.99
C SER A 34 1.44 -12.73 -11.84
N ILE A 35 0.16 -13.03 -12.03
CA ILE A 35 -0.59 -13.97 -11.19
C ILE A 35 -0.84 -15.25 -11.98
N SER A 36 -0.68 -16.40 -11.33
CA SER A 36 -1.01 -17.68 -11.99
C SER A 36 -2.50 -17.77 -12.30
N GLU A 37 -2.83 -18.39 -13.45
CA GLU A 37 -4.22 -18.63 -13.84
C GLU A 37 -5.00 -19.44 -12.79
N LYS A 38 -4.33 -20.33 -12.07
CA LYS A 38 -4.94 -21.09 -10.98
C LYS A 38 -5.37 -20.19 -9.82
N ASN A 39 -4.51 -19.24 -9.42
CA ASN A 39 -4.84 -18.29 -8.35
C ASN A 39 -5.96 -17.35 -8.79
N ARG A 40 -5.90 -16.85 -10.02
CA ARG A 40 -6.95 -16.00 -10.61
C ARG A 40 -8.31 -16.71 -10.59
N ALA A 41 -8.37 -17.94 -11.11
CA ALA A 41 -9.59 -18.73 -11.14
C ALA A 41 -10.13 -19.06 -9.73
N ALA A 42 -9.24 -19.37 -8.78
CA ALA A 42 -9.62 -19.65 -7.40
C ALA A 42 -10.22 -18.41 -6.69
N ILE A 43 -9.61 -17.24 -6.87
CA ILE A 43 -10.12 -15.97 -6.33
C ILE A 43 -11.49 -15.65 -6.94
N GLN A 44 -11.61 -15.74 -8.26
CA GLN A 44 -12.89 -15.49 -8.94
C GLN A 44 -13.99 -16.42 -8.42
N LYS A 45 -13.69 -17.71 -8.31
CA LYS A 45 -14.64 -18.70 -7.77
C LYS A 45 -15.05 -18.39 -6.34
N MET A 46 -14.13 -17.94 -5.50
CA MET A 46 -14.39 -17.57 -4.13
C MET A 46 -15.35 -16.35 -4.05
N LEU A 47 -15.14 -15.34 -4.89
CA LEU A 47 -16.00 -14.15 -4.98
C LEU A 47 -17.41 -14.52 -5.48
N GLU A 48 -17.53 -15.39 -6.49
CA GLU A 48 -18.83 -15.90 -6.98
C GLU A 48 -19.63 -16.63 -5.91
N LEU A 49 -18.94 -17.30 -4.98
CA LEU A 49 -19.57 -17.97 -3.83
C LEU A 49 -19.94 -16.98 -2.70
N GLY A 50 -19.73 -15.68 -2.89
CA GLY A 50 -20.08 -14.65 -1.91
C GLY A 50 -19.08 -14.51 -0.77
N HIS A 51 -17.86 -15.02 -0.93
CA HIS A 51 -16.77 -14.84 0.02
C HIS A 51 -16.04 -13.50 -0.22
N TYR A 52 -15.12 -13.13 0.67
CA TYR A 52 -14.38 -11.87 0.62
C TYR A 52 -12.90 -12.12 0.36
N PHE A 53 -12.29 -11.28 -0.49
CA PHE A 53 -10.87 -11.30 -0.77
C PHE A 53 -10.22 -9.99 -0.35
N VAL A 54 -9.11 -10.06 0.36
CA VAL A 54 -8.37 -8.90 0.85
C VAL A 54 -6.91 -8.99 0.42
N LEU A 55 -6.48 -8.05 -0.41
CA LEU A 55 -5.06 -7.83 -0.67
C LEU A 55 -4.44 -7.15 0.56
N ALA A 56 -3.39 -7.73 1.13
CA ALA A 56 -2.62 -7.13 2.21
C ALA A 56 -1.22 -6.78 1.69
N THR A 57 -0.87 -5.50 1.66
CA THR A 57 0.39 -5.07 1.04
C THR A 57 1.03 -3.88 1.76
N GLY A 58 2.35 -3.80 1.69
CA GLY A 58 3.10 -2.61 2.09
C GLY A 58 3.07 -1.48 1.06
N ARG A 59 2.54 -1.73 -0.14
CA ARG A 59 2.47 -0.75 -1.22
C ARG A 59 1.53 0.40 -0.90
N PRO A 60 1.76 1.59 -1.51
CA PRO A 60 0.77 2.67 -1.56
C PRO A 60 -0.53 2.23 -2.23
N VAL A 61 -1.65 2.91 -1.89
CA VAL A 61 -2.98 2.61 -2.45
C VAL A 61 -2.95 2.64 -3.97
N GLU A 62 -2.35 3.65 -4.59
CA GLU A 62 -2.30 3.80 -6.04
C GLU A 62 -1.58 2.62 -6.71
N SER A 63 -0.43 2.21 -6.19
CA SER A 63 0.29 1.03 -6.70
C SER A 63 -0.53 -0.26 -6.51
N GLY A 64 -1.21 -0.39 -5.37
CA GLY A 64 -2.09 -1.54 -5.10
C GLY A 64 -3.34 -1.58 -6.00
N ARG A 65 -3.92 -0.41 -6.32
CA ARG A 65 -5.08 -0.29 -7.24
C ARG A 65 -4.77 -0.79 -8.65
N ILE A 66 -3.59 -0.48 -9.18
CA ILE A 66 -3.15 -0.97 -10.48
C ILE A 66 -3.20 -2.50 -10.49
N VAL A 67 -2.58 -3.13 -9.50
CA VAL A 67 -2.55 -4.59 -9.37
C VAL A 67 -3.96 -5.15 -9.15
N ALA A 68 -4.76 -4.56 -8.27
CA ALA A 68 -6.14 -5.00 -8.03
C ALA A 68 -6.98 -4.98 -9.32
N LYS A 69 -6.81 -3.94 -10.14
CA LYS A 69 -7.49 -3.82 -11.44
C LYS A 69 -7.05 -4.91 -12.42
N ASP A 70 -5.74 -5.15 -12.54
CA ASP A 70 -5.19 -6.18 -13.41
C ASP A 70 -5.64 -7.60 -13.00
N LEU A 71 -5.87 -7.80 -11.71
CA LEU A 71 -6.39 -9.06 -11.15
C LEU A 71 -7.92 -9.18 -11.26
N GLY A 72 -8.63 -8.15 -11.73
CA GLY A 72 -10.10 -8.11 -11.75
C GLY A 72 -10.74 -8.00 -10.36
N LEU A 73 -10.00 -7.53 -9.36
CA LEU A 73 -10.47 -7.40 -7.97
C LEU A 73 -11.23 -6.08 -7.75
N THR A 74 -12.14 -5.75 -8.65
CA THR A 74 -12.96 -4.54 -8.61
C THR A 74 -14.44 -4.85 -8.33
N SER A 75 -14.74 -6.09 -7.98
CA SER A 75 -16.10 -6.55 -7.65
C SER A 75 -16.40 -6.40 -6.15
N PRO A 76 -17.69 -6.33 -5.75
CA PRO A 76 -18.09 -6.37 -4.35
C PRO A 76 -17.48 -7.57 -3.62
N GLY A 77 -16.94 -7.33 -2.43
CA GLY A 77 -16.23 -8.35 -1.65
C GLY A 77 -14.71 -8.30 -1.78
N CYS A 78 -14.18 -7.41 -2.62
CA CYS A 78 -12.75 -7.18 -2.77
C CYS A 78 -12.31 -5.93 -1.99
N TYR A 79 -11.32 -6.12 -1.13
CA TYR A 79 -10.74 -5.05 -0.32
C TYR A 79 -9.22 -5.06 -0.42
N MET A 80 -8.61 -3.96 -0.02
CA MET A 80 -7.16 -3.86 0.09
C MET A 80 -6.77 -3.24 1.44
N ILE A 81 -5.76 -3.83 2.07
CA ILE A 81 -5.02 -3.24 3.18
C ILE A 81 -3.69 -2.76 2.61
N ALA A 82 -3.49 -1.45 2.58
CA ALA A 82 -2.31 -0.80 2.01
C ALA A 82 -1.46 -0.12 3.09
N PHE A 83 -0.25 0.33 2.71
CA PHE A 83 0.67 1.03 3.61
C PHE A 83 0.94 0.26 4.91
N ASN A 84 1.11 -1.08 4.85
CA ASN A 84 1.34 -1.94 6.02
C ASN A 84 0.21 -1.88 7.07
N GLY A 85 -1.04 -1.67 6.65
CA GLY A 85 -2.18 -1.60 7.55
C GLY A 85 -2.71 -0.19 7.82
N ALA A 86 -2.03 0.86 7.35
CA ALA A 86 -2.46 2.24 7.60
C ALA A 86 -3.69 2.65 6.79
N VAL A 87 -4.01 1.93 5.71
CA VAL A 87 -5.20 2.20 4.89
C VAL A 87 -5.97 0.92 4.64
N VAL A 88 -7.29 0.96 4.84
CA VAL A 88 -8.24 -0.06 4.37
C VAL A 88 -9.09 0.55 3.26
N TYR A 89 -9.12 -0.12 2.13
CA TYR A 89 -9.72 0.38 0.90
C TYR A 89 -10.72 -0.62 0.33
N ASP A 90 -11.88 -0.12 -0.10
CA ASP A 90 -12.91 -0.89 -0.81
C ASP A 90 -12.64 -0.77 -2.31
N CYS A 91 -12.21 -1.87 -2.92
CA CYS A 91 -11.82 -1.89 -4.34
C CYS A 91 -13.01 -1.73 -5.29
N ALA A 92 -14.20 -2.15 -4.87
CA ALA A 92 -15.42 -2.04 -5.68
C ALA A 92 -16.03 -0.63 -5.63
N ALA A 93 -16.04 -0.04 -4.44
CA ALA A 93 -16.60 1.29 -4.22
C ALA A 93 -15.59 2.42 -4.48
N ASP A 94 -14.33 2.09 -4.79
CA ASP A 94 -13.21 3.00 -5.04
C ASP A 94 -13.05 4.04 -3.92
N ARG A 95 -13.06 3.59 -2.66
CA ARG A 95 -13.02 4.49 -1.50
C ARG A 95 -12.23 3.95 -0.32
N VAL A 96 -11.64 4.88 0.43
CA VAL A 96 -11.01 4.59 1.72
C VAL A 96 -12.08 4.32 2.78
N LEU A 97 -11.97 3.18 3.47
CA LEU A 97 -12.81 2.81 4.61
C LEU A 97 -12.17 3.21 5.94
N HIS A 98 -10.86 3.13 6.02
CA HIS A 98 -10.08 3.51 7.19
C HIS A 98 -8.73 4.08 6.76
N LYS A 99 -8.27 5.11 7.47
CA LYS A 99 -6.96 5.73 7.26
C LYS A 99 -6.35 6.09 8.63
N SER A 100 -5.11 5.69 8.81
CA SER A 100 -4.25 6.15 9.90
C SER A 100 -3.09 6.92 9.31
N SER A 101 -2.70 8.03 9.93
CA SER A 101 -1.71 8.95 9.39
C SER A 101 -0.67 9.31 10.45
N LEU A 102 0.48 9.79 9.99
CA LEU A 102 1.54 10.36 10.83
C LEU A 102 1.38 11.89 10.82
N PRO A 103 1.42 12.55 11.97
CA PRO A 103 1.45 14.01 12.01
C PRO A 103 2.60 14.57 11.16
N ILE A 104 2.36 15.73 10.52
CA ILE A 104 3.37 16.35 9.63
C ILE A 104 4.64 16.68 10.40
N GLU A 105 4.53 17.10 11.66
CA GLU A 105 5.67 17.43 12.53
C GLU A 105 6.53 16.19 12.79
N VAL A 106 5.90 15.04 13.08
CA VAL A 106 6.60 13.76 13.26
C VAL A 106 7.29 13.32 11.97
N THR A 107 6.59 13.46 10.84
CA THR A 107 7.15 13.18 9.52
C THR A 107 8.38 14.04 9.25
N GLN A 108 8.31 15.34 9.51
CA GLN A 108 9.43 16.29 9.35
C GLN A 108 10.61 15.91 10.27
N GLU A 109 10.35 15.56 11.53
CA GLU A 109 11.39 15.11 12.46
C GLU A 109 12.11 13.85 11.96
N ILE A 110 11.38 12.87 11.42
CA ILE A 110 11.98 11.66 10.84
C ILE A 110 12.89 12.04 9.67
N PHE A 111 12.44 12.93 8.77
CA PHE A 111 13.24 13.41 7.64
C PHE A 111 14.53 14.11 8.08
N ASP A 112 14.46 14.93 9.12
CA ASP A 112 15.63 15.68 9.61
C ASP A 112 16.64 14.75 10.31
N ARG A 113 16.15 13.75 11.06
CA ARG A 113 17.00 12.71 11.65
C ARG A 113 17.67 11.84 10.59
N ALA A 114 16.92 11.38 9.59
CA ALA A 114 17.43 10.59 8.48
C ALA A 114 18.49 11.36 7.69
N HIS A 115 18.24 12.64 7.41
CA HIS A 115 19.20 13.51 6.74
C HIS A 115 20.52 13.66 7.52
N LYS A 116 20.44 13.89 8.84
CA LYS A 116 21.64 13.95 9.71
C LYS A 116 22.41 12.64 9.74
N ALA A 117 21.73 11.51 9.64
CA ALA A 117 22.34 10.18 9.58
C ALA A 117 22.84 9.78 8.18
N GLY A 118 22.64 10.61 7.15
CA GLY A 118 23.00 10.28 5.78
C GLY A 118 22.12 9.25 5.10
N ILE A 119 20.97 8.89 5.71
CA ILE A 119 20.05 7.88 5.22
C ILE A 119 19.03 8.52 4.28
N TYR A 120 18.73 7.83 3.16
CA TYR A 120 17.65 8.23 2.28
C TYR A 120 16.29 8.02 2.97
N VAL A 121 15.38 8.97 2.78
CA VAL A 121 14.04 8.95 3.36
C VAL A 121 13.02 9.50 2.38
N GLN A 122 11.86 8.86 2.33
CA GLN A 122 10.72 9.26 1.51
C GLN A 122 9.40 9.06 2.24
N THR A 123 8.41 9.81 1.80
CA THR A 123 6.99 9.64 2.15
C THR A 123 6.14 9.74 0.88
N TYR A 124 4.84 9.87 1.03
CA TYR A 124 3.90 9.86 -0.09
C TYR A 124 2.85 10.96 0.08
N ASN A 125 2.48 11.60 -1.01
CA ASN A 125 1.18 12.24 -1.15
C ASN A 125 0.18 11.26 -1.80
N THR A 126 -0.92 11.73 -2.35
CA THR A 126 -1.94 10.86 -2.98
C THR A 126 -1.40 10.11 -4.20
N VAL A 127 -0.47 10.68 -4.95
CA VAL A 127 -0.01 10.16 -6.25
C VAL A 127 1.48 9.82 -6.25
N ASP A 128 2.30 10.68 -5.63
CA ASP A 128 3.75 10.68 -5.80
C ASP A 128 4.48 10.23 -4.54
N ILE A 129 5.70 9.73 -4.75
CA ILE A 129 6.74 9.68 -3.73
C ILE A 129 7.21 11.10 -3.48
N VAL A 130 7.31 11.53 -2.22
CA VAL A 130 7.79 12.84 -1.83
C VAL A 130 9.11 12.68 -1.06
N THR A 131 10.16 13.31 -1.54
CA THR A 131 11.50 13.27 -0.93
C THR A 131 12.27 14.57 -1.13
N LYS A 132 13.38 14.75 -0.38
CA LYS A 132 14.21 15.97 -0.46
C LYS A 132 15.31 15.89 -1.53
N ARG A 133 15.70 14.70 -1.98
CA ARG A 133 16.83 14.52 -2.91
C ARG A 133 16.66 13.29 -3.80
N HIS A 134 17.23 13.37 -4.98
CA HIS A 134 17.36 12.25 -5.89
C HIS A 134 18.60 11.43 -5.53
N THR A 135 18.45 10.12 -5.38
CA THR A 135 19.52 9.18 -5.02
C THR A 135 19.29 7.81 -5.66
N LYS A 136 20.27 6.92 -5.61
CA LYS A 136 20.16 5.53 -6.08
C LYS A 136 19.00 4.77 -5.39
N GLU A 137 18.69 5.10 -4.15
CA GLU A 137 17.58 4.51 -3.40
C GLU A 137 16.20 4.92 -3.97
N LEU A 138 16.08 6.17 -4.43
CA LEU A 138 14.86 6.63 -5.11
C LEU A 138 14.67 5.89 -6.43
N ASP A 139 15.72 5.79 -7.24
CA ASP A 139 15.69 5.08 -8.52
C ASP A 139 15.29 3.61 -8.32
N TYR A 140 15.92 2.94 -7.35
CA TYR A 140 15.59 1.58 -6.94
C TYR A 140 14.11 1.42 -6.58
N TYR A 141 13.56 2.38 -5.82
CA TYR A 141 12.17 2.29 -5.37
C TYR A 141 11.18 2.62 -6.49
N VAL A 142 11.46 3.62 -7.32
CA VAL A 142 10.65 4.02 -8.48
C VAL A 142 10.53 2.87 -9.48
N GLU A 143 11.63 2.21 -9.81
CA GLU A 143 11.66 1.06 -10.71
C GLU A 143 10.70 -0.06 -10.26
N ARG A 144 10.62 -0.30 -8.95
CA ARG A 144 9.78 -1.38 -8.38
C ARG A 144 8.34 -0.99 -8.12
N SER A 145 8.10 0.26 -7.76
CA SER A 145 6.77 0.75 -7.43
C SER A 145 5.99 1.29 -8.62
N HIS A 146 6.69 1.65 -9.70
CA HIS A 146 6.16 2.35 -10.88
C HIS A 146 5.46 3.68 -10.54
N MET A 147 5.83 4.29 -9.42
CA MET A 147 5.29 5.57 -8.98
C MET A 147 6.12 6.73 -9.52
N THR A 148 5.48 7.86 -9.73
CA THR A 148 6.13 9.16 -9.94
C THR A 148 6.67 9.72 -8.63
N TYR A 149 7.53 10.74 -8.70
CA TYR A 149 8.08 11.37 -7.51
C TYR A 149 8.15 12.90 -7.62
N LYS A 150 8.16 13.56 -6.47
CA LYS A 150 8.39 14.99 -6.32
C LYS A 150 9.58 15.26 -5.40
N LEU A 151 10.47 16.12 -5.86
CA LEU A 151 11.57 16.65 -5.05
C LEU A 151 11.12 17.98 -4.42
N THR A 152 11.34 18.12 -3.11
CA THR A 152 11.00 19.33 -2.39
C THR A 152 12.00 19.63 -1.28
N ARG A 153 12.19 20.90 -0.95
CA ARG A 153 12.98 21.30 0.22
C ARG A 153 12.18 21.15 1.52
N ARG A 154 10.87 21.37 1.47
CA ARG A 154 9.94 21.24 2.60
C ARG A 154 8.89 20.20 2.26
N ILE A 155 8.84 19.15 3.04
CA ILE A 155 7.92 18.02 2.78
C ILE A 155 6.46 18.47 2.81
N SER A 156 6.10 19.37 3.72
CA SER A 156 4.76 19.93 3.85
C SER A 156 4.22 20.59 2.55
N ASP A 157 5.11 21.10 1.70
CA ASP A 157 4.71 21.81 0.48
C ASP A 157 4.18 20.87 -0.62
N CYS A 158 4.45 19.56 -0.47
CA CYS A 158 4.07 18.52 -1.44
C CYS A 158 3.13 17.48 -0.86
N LEU A 159 2.68 17.63 0.38
CA LEU A 159 1.71 16.73 1.02
C LEU A 159 0.30 17.29 0.91
N ASP A 160 -0.62 16.48 0.39
CA ASP A 160 -2.06 16.83 0.32
C ASP A 160 -2.75 16.64 1.68
N SER A 161 -2.18 15.80 2.52
CA SER A 161 -2.65 15.48 3.88
C SER A 161 -1.52 14.81 4.67
N GLU A 162 -1.75 14.54 5.93
CA GLU A 162 -0.84 13.74 6.76
C GLU A 162 -0.55 12.39 6.08
N PRO A 163 0.74 12.03 5.91
CA PRO A 163 1.12 10.82 5.21
C PRO A 163 0.86 9.55 6.05
N GLN A 164 0.70 8.42 5.40
CA GLN A 164 0.43 7.14 6.06
C GLN A 164 1.68 6.36 6.38
N LYS A 165 2.80 6.70 5.72
CA LYS A 165 4.05 5.94 5.83
C LYS A 165 5.24 6.82 5.52
N VAL A 166 6.32 6.60 6.27
CA VAL A 166 7.67 7.07 5.94
C VAL A 166 8.54 5.85 5.74
N ILE A 167 9.37 5.84 4.71
CA ILE A 167 10.34 4.78 4.44
C ILE A 167 11.74 5.36 4.50
N LEU A 168 12.62 4.67 5.20
CA LEU A 168 14.05 4.87 5.14
C LEU A 168 14.65 3.73 4.32
N ILE A 169 15.52 4.06 3.37
CA ILE A 169 16.19 3.07 2.52
C ILE A 169 17.70 3.32 2.60
N HIS A 170 18.42 2.24 2.77
CA HIS A 170 19.87 2.23 2.66
C HIS A 170 20.25 1.08 1.73
N LEU A 171 20.83 1.41 0.58
CA LEU A 171 21.38 0.41 -0.34
C LEU A 171 22.85 0.24 -0.03
N GLU A 172 23.31 -0.99 0.12
CA GLU A 172 24.72 -1.32 0.16
C GLU A 172 25.41 -0.95 -1.16
N ASP A 173 26.74 -0.96 -1.20
CA ASP A 173 27.49 -0.53 -2.38
C ASP A 173 27.22 -1.40 -3.61
N ASP A 174 26.78 -2.65 -3.43
CA ASP A 174 26.35 -3.56 -4.49
C ASP A 174 24.90 -3.34 -4.98
N GLY A 175 24.21 -2.33 -4.46
CA GLY A 175 22.82 -1.99 -4.81
C GLY A 175 21.74 -2.90 -4.20
N LYS A 176 22.08 -3.73 -3.22
CA LYS A 176 21.13 -4.56 -2.46
C LYS A 176 20.66 -3.83 -1.20
N LEU A 177 19.45 -4.23 -0.74
CA LEU A 177 18.89 -3.80 0.54
C LEU A 177 19.50 -4.57 1.69
#